data_9c550b1f6066f8c7fda92b8aea41fbf0
#
_entry.id   9c550b1f6066f8c7fda92b8aea41fbf0
#
_cell.length_a   1.000
_cell.length_b   1.000
_cell.length_c   1.000
_cell.angle_alpha   90.00
_cell.angle_beta   90.00
_cell.angle_gamma   90.00
#
_symmetry.space_group_name_H-M   'P 1'
#
loop_
_entity.id
_entity.type
_entity.pdbx_description
1 polymer ?
#
loop_
_entity_poly.entity_id
_entity_poly.type
_entity_poly.pdbx_seq_one_letter_code
_entity_poly.pdbx_strand_id
1 'polypeptide(L)'
;YMDRSLNSTPPTIATGFDLGVMMHGLLGGKWEYNLGVFNGTGIDVNMAQKTLSDDLGIPSLLYAARVAFMPKGPIPAHQGRIDDLHNDKIMFALSASYNVEANWQTTNDLRLGFEFTYLKNRLYLGAEAYYLSSDLVKRQRVNHTYRYIGGYAQVGYFVTPKLQPALRWDFMDRNSTDTDGFLNMPAVGLNYYIMGYNLKLQAMYQFLGRWGHATQDARELDDLGLAQHSATVMLQFSF
;
A
#
# COMPACT_ATOMS: atom_id res chain seq x y z
N TYR A 1 7.74 -1.29 10.19
CA TYR A 1 6.88 -2.39 10.58
C TYR A 1 7.31 -3.66 9.85
N MET A 2 7.10 -4.81 10.46
CA MET A 2 7.50 -6.13 9.92
C MET A 2 6.51 -6.66 8.90
N ASP A 3 5.26 -6.33 9.07
CA ASP A 3 4.20 -6.79 8.20
C ASP A 3 3.72 -5.67 7.27
N ARG A 4 3.18 -6.06 6.12
CA ARG A 4 2.61 -5.12 5.18
C ARG A 4 1.33 -4.50 5.76
N SER A 5 0.99 -3.32 5.29
CA SER A 5 -0.34 -2.74 5.55
C SER A 5 -1.43 -3.68 5.03
N LEU A 6 -2.60 -3.69 5.68
CA LEU A 6 -3.80 -4.37 5.17
C LEU A 6 -4.06 -4.04 3.69
N ASN A 7 -3.78 -2.80 3.30
CA ASN A 7 -4.01 -2.29 1.95
C ASN A 7 -3.06 -2.86 0.89
N SER A 8 -1.91 -3.37 1.29
CA SER A 8 -0.90 -3.95 0.39
C SER A 8 -0.96 -5.47 0.31
N THR A 9 -1.97 -6.10 0.92
CA THR A 9 -2.19 -7.54 0.87
C THR A 9 -3.18 -7.88 -0.24
N PRO A 10 -2.89 -8.79 -1.19
CA PRO A 10 -3.88 -9.22 -2.17
C PRO A 10 -5.12 -9.84 -1.50
N PRO A 11 -6.34 -9.63 -2.02
CA PRO A 11 -6.71 -9.04 -3.32
C PRO A 11 -7.03 -7.53 -3.28
N THR A 12 -6.44 -6.78 -2.39
CA THR A 12 -6.71 -5.36 -2.20
C THR A 12 -6.11 -4.48 -3.31
N ILE A 13 -5.41 -3.39 -2.95
CA ILE A 13 -4.83 -2.45 -3.92
C ILE A 13 -3.55 -3.01 -4.58
N ALA A 14 -2.88 -3.97 -3.93
CA ALA A 14 -1.63 -4.52 -4.47
C ALA A 14 -1.86 -5.16 -5.84
N THR A 15 -1.16 -4.65 -6.85
CA THR A 15 -0.97 -5.35 -8.12
C THR A 15 0.05 -6.46 -7.91
N GLY A 16 -0.06 -7.55 -8.68
CA GLY A 16 1.00 -8.54 -8.78
C GLY A 16 2.28 -7.97 -9.44
N PHE A 17 3.18 -8.85 -9.82
CA PHE A 17 4.33 -8.45 -10.62
C PHE A 17 3.93 -8.42 -12.10
N ASP A 18 4.26 -7.32 -12.78
CA ASP A 18 3.97 -7.09 -14.18
C ASP A 18 5.25 -6.80 -14.96
N LEU A 19 5.30 -7.23 -16.21
CA LEU A 19 6.38 -6.88 -17.13
C LEU A 19 6.02 -5.60 -17.87
N GLY A 20 6.97 -4.65 -17.95
CA GLY A 20 6.70 -3.38 -18.61
C GLY A 20 7.93 -2.50 -18.76
N VAL A 21 7.68 -1.27 -19.17
CA VAL A 21 8.69 -0.22 -19.32
C VAL A 21 8.30 0.94 -18.45
N MET A 22 9.26 1.49 -17.72
CA MET A 22 9.07 2.63 -16.83
C MET A 22 10.14 3.69 -17.09
N MET A 23 9.72 4.94 -17.16
CA MET A 23 10.57 6.11 -17.12
C MET A 23 10.46 6.74 -15.74
N HIS A 24 11.56 7.06 -15.12
CA HIS A 24 11.60 7.71 -13.82
C HIS A 24 12.74 8.73 -13.74
N GLY A 25 12.63 9.66 -12.80
CA GLY A 25 13.68 10.64 -12.60
C GLY A 25 13.39 11.61 -11.47
N LEU A 26 14.35 12.49 -11.22
CA LEU A 26 14.31 13.54 -10.22
C LEU A 26 14.56 14.90 -10.88
N LEU A 27 13.57 15.78 -10.85
CA LEU A 27 13.63 17.12 -11.43
C LEU A 27 13.89 18.16 -10.34
N GLY A 28 14.93 18.98 -10.55
CA GLY A 28 15.29 20.06 -9.64
C GLY A 28 15.59 19.61 -8.20
N GLY A 29 15.90 18.33 -7.98
CA GLY A 29 16.16 17.75 -6.65
C GLY A 29 14.95 17.72 -5.72
N LYS A 30 13.74 18.02 -6.23
CA LYS A 30 12.50 18.14 -5.41
C LYS A 30 11.32 17.37 -5.96
N TRP A 31 11.27 17.12 -7.25
CA TRP A 31 10.18 16.43 -7.90
C TRP A 31 10.64 15.08 -8.43
N GLU A 32 10.14 14.01 -7.87
CA GLU A 32 10.34 12.66 -8.39
C GLU A 32 9.14 12.29 -9.26
N TYR A 33 9.38 11.63 -10.39
CA TYR A 33 8.34 11.10 -11.23
C TYR A 33 8.64 9.67 -11.65
N ASN A 34 7.58 8.88 -11.78
CA ASN A 34 7.59 7.52 -12.30
C ASN A 34 6.41 7.39 -13.26
N LEU A 35 6.67 7.01 -14.50
CA LEU A 35 5.65 6.81 -15.54
C LEU A 35 5.91 5.46 -16.19
N GLY A 36 4.93 4.59 -16.22
CA GLY A 36 5.12 3.24 -16.71
C GLY A 36 3.93 2.68 -17.48
N VAL A 37 4.24 1.74 -18.34
CA VAL A 37 3.29 0.92 -19.09
C VAL A 37 3.68 -0.54 -18.92
N PHE A 38 2.72 -1.36 -18.49
CA PHE A 38 2.94 -2.75 -18.10
C PHE A 38 1.88 -3.65 -18.74
N ASN A 39 2.13 -4.96 -18.73
CA ASN A 39 1.16 -5.92 -19.26
C ASN A 39 -0.13 -6.00 -18.43
N GLY A 40 -0.12 -5.67 -17.13
CA GLY A 40 -1.30 -5.60 -16.28
C GLY A 40 -2.01 -6.92 -16.01
N THR A 41 -1.34 -8.05 -16.23
CA THR A 41 -1.92 -9.39 -16.07
C THR A 41 -1.54 -10.06 -14.75
N GLY A 42 -0.53 -9.53 -14.05
CA GLY A 42 0.09 -10.21 -12.92
C GLY A 42 0.93 -11.42 -13.35
N ILE A 43 1.45 -12.15 -12.36
CA ILE A 43 2.34 -13.33 -12.60
C ILE A 43 1.57 -14.51 -13.19
N ASP A 44 0.32 -14.69 -12.83
CA ASP A 44 -0.42 -15.94 -13.05
C ASP A 44 -1.25 -15.96 -14.34
N VAL A 45 -1.20 -14.91 -15.16
CA VAL A 45 -2.02 -14.81 -16.37
C VAL A 45 -1.17 -14.79 -17.62
N ASN A 46 -1.45 -15.72 -18.54
CA ASN A 46 -0.77 -15.80 -19.82
C ASN A 46 -1.11 -14.56 -20.68
N MET A 47 -0.08 -13.83 -21.11
CA MET A 47 -0.21 -12.62 -21.96
C MET A 47 -1.00 -12.89 -23.25
N ALA A 48 -0.98 -14.12 -23.77
CA ALA A 48 -1.73 -14.50 -24.97
C ALA A 48 -3.26 -14.45 -24.78
N GLN A 49 -3.76 -14.37 -23.56
CA GLN A 49 -5.19 -14.26 -23.25
C GLN A 49 -5.69 -12.80 -23.15
N LYS A 50 -4.79 -11.84 -23.21
CA LYS A 50 -5.15 -10.43 -23.16
C LYS A 50 -5.40 -9.94 -24.59
N THR A 51 -6.65 -9.88 -24.96
CA THR A 51 -7.09 -9.33 -26.25
C THR A 51 -7.03 -7.79 -26.21
N LEU A 52 -6.93 -7.18 -27.39
CA LEU A 52 -7.17 -5.74 -27.55
C LEU A 52 -8.60 -5.43 -27.10
N SER A 53 -8.80 -4.34 -26.38
CA SER A 53 -10.14 -3.87 -26.06
C SER A 53 -10.82 -3.45 -27.36
N ASP A 54 -11.84 -4.20 -27.77
CA ASP A 54 -12.57 -3.94 -29.02
C ASP A 54 -13.31 -2.59 -28.98
N ASP A 55 -13.68 -2.11 -27.79
CA ASP A 55 -14.49 -0.90 -27.61
C ASP A 55 -13.70 0.41 -27.62
N LEU A 56 -12.44 0.40 -27.27
CA LEU A 56 -11.64 1.62 -27.09
C LEU A 56 -10.45 1.75 -28.06
N GLY A 57 -10.10 0.70 -28.80
CA GLY A 57 -8.93 0.68 -29.68
C GLY A 57 -7.59 0.89 -28.95
N ILE A 58 -7.58 0.79 -27.62
CA ILE A 58 -6.41 0.95 -26.77
C ILE A 58 -5.88 -0.44 -26.38
N PRO A 59 -4.57 -0.67 -26.43
CA PRO A 59 -4.00 -1.92 -25.94
C PRO A 59 -4.42 -2.19 -24.49
N SER A 60 -4.81 -3.43 -24.19
CA SER A 60 -5.10 -3.89 -22.84
C SER A 60 -3.84 -3.91 -21.98
N LEU A 61 -3.45 -2.75 -21.46
CA LEU A 61 -2.24 -2.51 -20.70
C LEU A 61 -2.57 -1.81 -19.37
N LEU A 62 -1.66 -1.95 -18.43
CA LEU A 62 -1.65 -1.16 -17.19
C LEU A 62 -0.81 0.09 -17.41
N TYR A 63 -1.41 1.23 -17.22
CA TYR A 63 -0.76 2.54 -17.21
C TYR A 63 -0.59 3.00 -15.78
N ALA A 64 0.60 3.40 -15.39
CA ALA A 64 0.88 3.84 -14.02
C ALA A 64 1.70 5.13 -14.01
N ALA A 65 1.35 6.01 -13.10
CA ALA A 65 2.06 7.27 -12.87
C ALA A 65 2.17 7.54 -11.36
N ARG A 66 3.31 8.08 -10.93
CA ARG A 66 3.51 8.60 -9.58
C ARG A 66 4.33 9.88 -9.66
N VAL A 67 3.92 10.90 -8.91
CA VAL A 67 4.67 12.14 -8.74
C VAL A 67 4.81 12.42 -7.25
N ALA A 68 6.04 12.68 -6.81
CA ALA A 68 6.33 13.06 -5.43
C ALA A 68 6.98 14.44 -5.38
N PHE A 69 6.55 15.26 -4.43
CA PHE A 69 7.12 16.55 -4.12
C PHE A 69 7.86 16.52 -2.79
N MET A 70 9.15 16.83 -2.82
CA MET A 70 10.07 16.79 -1.69
C MET A 70 10.73 18.17 -1.52
N PRO A 71 10.04 19.17 -0.93
CA PRO A 71 10.54 20.56 -0.88
C PRO A 71 11.89 20.72 -0.19
N LYS A 72 12.24 19.79 0.71
CA LYS A 72 13.51 19.77 1.45
C LYS A 72 14.52 18.73 0.89
N GLY A 73 14.34 18.34 -0.37
CA GLY A 73 15.18 17.36 -1.06
C GLY A 73 14.79 15.90 -0.77
N PRO A 74 15.42 14.94 -1.44
CA PRO A 74 15.06 13.53 -1.39
C PRO A 74 14.98 12.97 0.02
N ILE A 75 14.04 12.04 0.22
CA ILE A 75 13.88 11.29 1.46
C ILE A 75 14.63 9.97 1.33
N PRO A 76 15.44 9.57 2.33
CA PRO A 76 16.04 8.25 2.34
C PRO A 76 14.94 7.17 2.43
N ALA A 77 15.15 6.03 1.78
CA ALA A 77 14.19 4.92 1.71
C ALA A 77 13.89 4.23 3.07
N HIS A 78 14.44 4.71 4.17
CA HIS A 78 14.30 4.09 5.48
C HIS A 78 13.20 4.77 6.31
N GLN A 79 12.38 3.96 6.96
CA GLN A 79 11.29 4.39 7.87
C GLN A 79 11.83 4.86 9.23
N GLY A 80 12.82 5.67 9.24
CA GLY A 80 13.44 6.18 10.45
C GLY A 80 14.79 6.78 10.11
N ARG A 81 15.29 7.62 10.97
CA ARG A 81 16.50 8.34 10.71
C ARG A 81 17.46 8.15 11.83
N ILE A 82 18.54 7.40 11.56
CA ILE A 82 19.62 7.16 12.53
C ILE A 82 20.75 8.17 12.29
N ASP A 83 21.00 8.56 11.04
CA ASP A 83 22.27 9.16 10.63
C ASP A 83 22.26 10.69 10.49
N ASP A 84 21.09 11.32 10.34
CA ASP A 84 21.00 12.78 10.18
C ASP A 84 19.75 13.35 10.86
N LEU A 85 19.87 13.62 12.14
CA LEU A 85 18.78 14.14 12.97
C LEU A 85 18.50 15.65 12.77
N HIS A 86 19.32 16.36 11.99
CA HIS A 86 19.29 17.83 11.93
C HIS A 86 18.50 18.39 10.75
N ASN A 87 18.31 17.61 9.69
CA ASN A 87 17.60 18.09 8.49
C ASN A 87 16.19 17.54 8.41
N ASP A 88 15.20 18.36 8.56
CA ASP A 88 13.80 17.98 8.35
C ASP A 88 13.58 17.57 6.90
N LYS A 89 12.82 16.51 6.69
CA LYS A 89 12.38 16.06 5.36
C LYS A 89 10.88 15.92 5.33
N ILE A 90 10.30 16.26 4.20
CA ILE A 90 8.86 16.12 3.97
C ILE A 90 8.63 15.70 2.52
N MET A 91 7.67 14.81 2.32
CA MET A 91 7.24 14.34 1.02
C MET A 91 5.72 14.26 0.96
N PHE A 92 5.18 14.66 -0.16
CA PHE A 92 3.83 14.37 -0.59
C PHE A 92 3.91 13.68 -1.94
N ALA A 93 3.18 12.60 -2.13
CA ALA A 93 3.11 11.97 -3.43
C ALA A 93 1.67 11.61 -3.80
N LEU A 94 1.41 11.63 -5.10
CA LEU A 94 0.17 11.16 -5.71
C LEU A 94 0.54 10.07 -6.72
N SER A 95 -0.24 9.03 -6.74
CA SER A 95 -0.12 7.97 -7.72
C SER A 95 -1.48 7.66 -8.34
N ALA A 96 -1.44 7.25 -9.60
CA ALA A 96 -2.61 6.75 -10.31
C ALA A 96 -2.20 5.57 -11.18
N SER A 97 -3.05 4.57 -11.27
CA SER A 97 -2.91 3.54 -12.29
C SER A 97 -4.28 3.19 -12.88
N TYR A 98 -4.26 2.88 -14.16
CA TYR A 98 -5.42 2.45 -14.90
C TYR A 98 -5.09 1.19 -15.67
N ASN A 99 -5.76 0.10 -15.33
CA ASN A 99 -5.59 -1.18 -16.00
C ASN A 99 -6.79 -1.45 -16.90
N VAL A 100 -6.55 -1.49 -18.19
CA VAL A 100 -7.57 -1.76 -19.20
C VAL A 100 -7.73 -3.27 -19.32
N GLU A 101 -8.94 -3.79 -19.06
CA GLU A 101 -9.23 -5.22 -19.11
C GLU A 101 -8.23 -6.06 -18.33
N ALA A 102 -8.12 -5.76 -17.03
CA ALA A 102 -7.14 -6.34 -16.11
C ALA A 102 -7.06 -7.87 -16.21
N ASN A 103 -8.19 -8.51 -16.34
CA ASN A 103 -8.34 -9.92 -16.66
C ASN A 103 -9.76 -10.17 -17.17
N TRP A 104 -10.07 -11.39 -17.57
CA TRP A 104 -11.41 -11.76 -18.04
C TRP A 104 -12.51 -11.69 -16.95
N GLN A 105 -12.19 -11.31 -15.72
CA GLN A 105 -13.11 -11.09 -14.60
C GLN A 105 -13.36 -9.60 -14.31
N THR A 106 -12.44 -8.72 -14.72
CA THR A 106 -12.55 -7.28 -14.50
C THR A 106 -12.33 -6.54 -15.82
N THR A 107 -13.13 -5.53 -16.11
CA THR A 107 -12.97 -4.75 -17.34
C THR A 107 -11.95 -3.64 -17.18
N ASN A 108 -12.11 -2.80 -16.18
CA ASN A 108 -11.23 -1.64 -15.95
C ASN A 108 -10.99 -1.45 -14.47
N ASP A 109 -9.74 -1.21 -14.10
CA ASP A 109 -9.33 -0.90 -12.74
C ASP A 109 -8.68 0.48 -12.67
N LEU A 110 -9.30 1.40 -11.96
CA LEU A 110 -8.71 2.67 -11.58
C LEU A 110 -8.21 2.59 -10.13
N ARG A 111 -6.94 2.90 -9.91
CA ARG A 111 -6.35 3.01 -8.58
C ARG A 111 -5.74 4.38 -8.40
N LEU A 112 -6.01 4.99 -7.25
CA LEU A 112 -5.43 6.26 -6.84
C LEU A 112 -4.74 6.07 -5.49
N GLY A 113 -3.62 6.75 -5.31
CA GLY A 113 -2.87 6.72 -4.06
C GLY A 113 -2.38 8.10 -3.66
N PHE A 114 -2.36 8.34 -2.37
CA PHE A 114 -1.73 9.48 -1.72
C PHE A 114 -0.73 8.99 -0.70
N GLU A 115 0.46 9.62 -0.67
CA GLU A 115 1.52 9.30 0.28
C GLU A 115 1.98 10.58 0.98
N PHE A 116 2.23 10.48 2.27
CA PHE A 116 2.82 11.52 3.08
C PHE A 116 3.95 10.94 3.94
N THR A 117 5.08 11.61 3.98
CA THR A 117 6.19 11.29 4.89
C THR A 117 6.77 12.55 5.48
N TYR A 118 7.00 12.53 6.79
CA TYR A 118 7.67 13.60 7.50
C TYR A 118 8.72 13.04 8.46
N LEU A 119 9.92 13.56 8.35
CA LEU A 119 11.06 13.25 9.21
C LEU A 119 11.54 14.53 9.86
N LYS A 120 11.55 14.56 11.17
CA LYS A 120 12.10 15.66 11.94
C LYS A 120 12.79 15.17 13.20
N ASN A 121 14.07 15.46 13.33
CA ASN A 121 14.86 14.98 14.48
C ASN A 121 14.70 13.45 14.64
N ARG A 122 14.12 13.05 15.75
CA ARG A 122 13.87 11.64 16.12
C ARG A 122 12.49 11.14 15.69
N LEU A 123 11.66 12.01 15.10
CA LEU A 123 10.28 11.71 14.73
C LEU A 123 10.21 11.26 13.28
N TYR A 124 9.48 10.19 13.05
CA TYR A 124 9.00 9.73 11.76
C TYR A 124 7.46 9.73 11.76
N LEU A 125 6.87 10.35 10.76
CA LEU A 125 5.45 10.22 10.46
C LEU A 125 5.31 9.72 9.02
N GLY A 126 4.41 8.78 8.81
CA GLY A 126 4.05 8.27 7.48
C GLY A 126 2.55 8.03 7.40
N ALA A 127 1.95 8.34 6.27
CA ALA A 127 0.57 8.02 6.00
C ALA A 127 0.39 7.73 4.51
N GLU A 128 -0.50 6.80 4.22
CA GLU A 128 -0.91 6.50 2.85
C GLU A 128 -2.44 6.31 2.81
N ALA A 129 -3.04 6.74 1.73
CA ALA A 129 -4.45 6.54 1.46
C ALA A 129 -4.64 6.03 0.03
N TYR A 130 -5.61 5.14 -0.16
CA TYR A 130 -5.83 4.43 -1.41
C TYR A 130 -7.30 4.39 -1.77
N TYR A 131 -7.55 4.46 -3.07
CA TYR A 131 -8.85 4.23 -3.66
C TYR A 131 -8.70 3.28 -4.84
N LEU A 132 -9.60 2.30 -4.92
CA LEU A 132 -9.74 1.40 -6.07
C LEU A 132 -11.18 1.44 -6.55
N SER A 133 -11.36 1.57 -7.85
CA SER A 133 -12.63 1.30 -8.54
C SER A 133 -12.37 0.25 -9.60
N SER A 134 -13.07 -0.87 -9.52
CA SER A 134 -12.96 -1.98 -10.46
C SER A 134 -14.35 -2.37 -10.95
N ASP A 135 -14.50 -2.40 -12.26
CA ASP A 135 -15.73 -2.87 -12.90
C ASP A 135 -15.63 -4.38 -13.10
N LEU A 136 -16.40 -5.14 -12.32
CA LEU A 136 -16.46 -6.59 -12.44
C LEU A 136 -17.20 -7.00 -13.71
N VAL A 137 -16.60 -7.88 -14.52
CA VAL A 137 -17.13 -8.31 -15.79
C VAL A 137 -18.39 -9.17 -15.63
N LYS A 138 -19.26 -8.98 -16.57
CA LYS A 138 -20.56 -9.61 -16.89
C LYS A 138 -20.65 -11.15 -16.79
N ARG A 139 -19.69 -11.86 -16.26
CA ARG A 139 -19.71 -13.34 -16.24
C ARG A 139 -20.87 -13.92 -15.43
N GLN A 140 -21.41 -13.14 -14.45
CA GLN A 140 -22.56 -13.56 -13.64
C GLN A 140 -23.81 -12.71 -13.82
N ARG A 141 -23.94 -11.96 -14.92
CA ARG A 141 -25.08 -11.06 -15.19
C ARG A 141 -25.29 -9.93 -14.20
N VAL A 142 -24.31 -9.59 -13.39
CA VAL A 142 -24.40 -8.54 -12.40
C VAL A 142 -23.32 -7.50 -12.70
N ASN A 143 -23.75 -6.31 -13.15
CA ASN A 143 -22.86 -5.15 -13.30
C ASN A 143 -22.59 -4.57 -11.90
N HIS A 144 -21.58 -5.02 -11.20
CA HIS A 144 -21.15 -4.43 -9.96
C HIS A 144 -19.81 -3.74 -10.12
N THR A 145 -19.79 -2.46 -9.80
CA THR A 145 -18.54 -1.72 -9.59
C THR A 145 -18.10 -1.98 -8.16
N TYR A 146 -16.94 -2.59 -8.01
CA TYR A 146 -16.29 -2.76 -6.72
C TYR A 146 -15.53 -1.49 -6.38
N ARG A 147 -15.78 -0.90 -5.22
CA ARG A 147 -15.10 0.29 -4.74
C ARG A 147 -14.45 -0.01 -3.40
N TYR A 148 -13.18 0.30 -3.31
CA TYR A 148 -12.35 0.08 -2.15
C TYR A 148 -11.75 1.40 -1.68
N ILE A 149 -11.74 1.63 -0.38
CA ILE A 149 -11.04 2.75 0.26
C ILE A 149 -10.24 2.18 1.41
N GLY A 150 -8.99 2.60 1.53
CA GLY A 150 -8.16 2.20 2.65
C GLY A 150 -6.95 3.09 2.82
N GLY A 151 -6.23 2.86 3.89
CA GLY A 151 -5.02 3.61 4.18
C GLY A 151 -4.39 3.19 5.49
N TYR A 152 -3.29 3.84 5.81
CA TYR A 152 -2.68 3.74 7.12
C TYR A 152 -2.03 5.06 7.54
N ALA A 153 -1.87 5.22 8.83
CA ALA A 153 -1.02 6.23 9.45
C ALA A 153 -0.08 5.57 10.44
N GLN A 154 1.17 6.03 10.48
CA GLN A 154 2.17 5.49 11.40
C GLN A 154 3.05 6.59 11.97
N VAL A 155 3.51 6.37 13.19
CA VAL A 155 4.46 7.22 13.89
C VAL A 155 5.55 6.37 14.51
N GLY A 156 6.79 6.83 14.43
CA GLY A 156 7.93 6.24 15.12
C GLY A 156 8.77 7.33 15.78
N TYR A 157 9.25 7.09 17.00
CA TYR A 157 10.06 8.05 17.71
C TYR A 157 11.28 7.38 18.34
N PHE A 158 12.47 7.87 18.03
CA PHE A 158 13.71 7.37 18.65
C PHE A 158 13.85 7.89 20.08
N VAL A 159 13.52 7.07 21.06
CA VAL A 159 13.73 7.39 22.49
C VAL A 159 15.20 7.34 22.87
N THR A 160 15.97 6.49 22.20
CA THR A 160 17.44 6.45 22.22
C THR A 160 17.95 6.35 20.77
N PRO A 161 19.27 6.51 20.50
CA PRO A 161 19.81 6.31 19.15
C PRO A 161 19.58 4.92 18.54
N LYS A 162 19.22 3.93 19.38
CA LYS A 162 19.03 2.54 18.95
C LYS A 162 17.60 2.02 19.15
N LEU A 163 16.75 2.71 19.90
CA LEU A 163 15.44 2.20 20.26
C LEU A 163 14.34 3.14 19.74
N GLN A 164 13.44 2.58 18.93
CA GLN A 164 12.33 3.29 18.30
C GLN A 164 11.01 2.54 18.55
N PRO A 165 10.22 2.93 19.56
CA PRO A 165 8.80 2.58 19.59
C PRO A 165 8.07 3.18 18.38
N ALA A 166 7.05 2.46 17.93
CA ALA A 166 6.24 2.87 16.78
C ALA A 166 4.78 2.44 16.96
N LEU A 167 3.89 3.25 16.44
CA LEU A 167 2.45 2.97 16.36
C LEU A 167 2.03 3.03 14.90
N ARG A 168 1.10 2.17 14.49
CA ARG A 168 0.46 2.19 13.18
C ARG A 168 -1.02 1.87 13.36
N TRP A 169 -1.82 2.52 12.57
CA TRP A 169 -3.23 2.23 12.43
C TRP A 169 -3.54 2.08 10.94
N ASP A 170 -3.98 0.89 10.55
CA ASP A 170 -4.49 0.59 9.22
C ASP A 170 -6.01 0.57 9.26
N PHE A 171 -6.63 1.03 8.19
CA PHE A 171 -8.07 0.90 7.98
C PHE A 171 -8.35 0.49 6.54
N MET A 172 -9.46 -0.20 6.34
CA MET A 172 -9.86 -0.68 5.04
C MET A 172 -11.38 -0.88 4.98
N ASP A 173 -12.01 -0.29 3.96
CA ASP A 173 -13.37 -0.61 3.54
C ASP A 173 -13.28 -1.36 2.21
N ARG A 174 -13.67 -2.62 2.21
CA ARG A 174 -13.53 -3.49 1.03
C ARG A 174 -14.58 -3.21 -0.03
N ASN A 175 -15.73 -2.68 0.35
CA ASN A 175 -16.79 -2.34 -0.56
C ASN A 175 -17.57 -1.14 -0.03
N SER A 176 -17.12 0.06 -0.38
CA SER A 176 -17.73 1.31 0.09
C SER A 176 -19.19 1.52 -0.40
N THR A 177 -19.73 0.59 -1.19
CA THR A 177 -21.15 0.61 -1.58
C THR A 177 -22.05 -0.21 -0.66
N ASP A 178 -21.45 -1.04 0.18
CA ASP A 178 -22.15 -1.88 1.17
C ASP A 178 -21.90 -1.39 2.60
N THR A 179 -22.76 -1.78 3.52
CA THR A 179 -22.70 -1.33 4.92
C THR A 179 -21.84 -2.21 5.81
N ASP A 180 -20.89 -2.95 5.24
CA ASP A 180 -20.13 -4.01 5.93
C ASP A 180 -19.14 -3.53 6.99
N GLY A 181 -18.95 -2.23 7.11
CA GLY A 181 -18.07 -1.62 8.10
C GLY A 181 -16.59 -1.69 7.74
N PHE A 182 -15.81 -0.94 8.49
CA PHE A 182 -14.38 -0.85 8.30
C PHE A 182 -13.63 -1.98 9.01
N LEU A 183 -12.65 -2.57 8.35
CA LEU A 183 -11.58 -3.29 9.00
C LEU A 183 -10.57 -2.31 9.57
N ASN A 184 -10.17 -2.53 10.82
CA ASN A 184 -9.19 -1.71 11.52
C ASN A 184 -8.11 -2.59 12.11
N MET A 185 -6.85 -2.19 11.94
CA MET A 185 -5.72 -2.92 12.48
C MET A 185 -4.73 -1.96 13.15
N PRO A 186 -4.99 -1.57 14.42
CA PRO A 186 -4.00 -0.91 15.22
C PRO A 186 -2.83 -1.84 15.53
N ALA A 187 -1.61 -1.31 15.50
CA ALA A 187 -0.38 -2.02 15.78
C ALA A 187 0.56 -1.19 16.63
N VAL A 188 1.23 -1.85 17.56
CA VAL A 188 2.36 -1.30 18.32
C VAL A 188 3.63 -2.05 17.93
N GLY A 189 4.72 -1.35 17.79
CA GLY A 189 6.00 -1.92 17.41
C GLY A 189 7.17 -1.36 18.20
N LEU A 190 8.23 -2.14 18.28
CA LEU A 190 9.49 -1.76 18.88
C LEU A 190 10.62 -2.18 17.95
N ASN A 191 11.42 -1.22 17.49
CA ASN A 191 12.59 -1.48 16.68
C ASN A 191 13.85 -1.22 17.51
N TYR A 192 14.76 -2.19 17.55
CA TYR A 192 16.06 -2.06 18.18
C TYR A 192 17.15 -2.21 17.13
N TYR A 193 17.90 -1.15 16.88
CA TYR A 193 18.94 -1.05 15.87
C TYR A 193 20.29 -1.43 16.49
N ILE A 194 20.76 -2.64 16.21
CA ILE A 194 22.01 -3.19 16.76
C ILE A 194 23.21 -2.56 16.03
N MET A 195 23.19 -2.62 14.69
CA MET A 195 24.23 -2.08 13.80
C MET A 195 23.57 -1.18 12.72
N GLY A 196 22.94 -0.08 13.15
CA GLY A 196 22.20 0.78 12.24
C GLY A 196 21.11 0.03 11.49
N TYR A 197 20.99 0.26 10.19
CA TYR A 197 20.00 -0.43 9.36
C TYR A 197 20.41 -1.85 8.98
N ASN A 198 21.68 -2.20 9.12
CA ASN A 198 22.23 -3.47 8.66
C ASN A 198 21.82 -4.64 9.57
N LEU A 199 21.62 -4.38 10.86
CA LEU A 199 21.16 -5.39 11.80
C LEU A 199 20.19 -4.77 12.79
N LYS A 200 18.93 -5.21 12.76
CA LYS A 200 17.90 -4.75 13.69
C LYS A 200 17.01 -5.90 14.17
N LEU A 201 16.61 -5.80 15.42
CA LEU A 201 15.56 -6.63 16.02
C LEU A 201 14.27 -5.82 16.04
N GLN A 202 13.18 -6.44 15.65
CA GLN A 202 11.84 -5.83 15.62
C GLN A 202 10.86 -6.72 16.34
N ALA A 203 10.01 -6.11 17.16
CA ALA A 203 8.87 -6.76 17.78
C ALA A 203 7.61 -5.97 17.42
N MET A 204 6.53 -6.65 17.12
CA MET A 204 5.26 -6.02 16.76
C MET A 204 4.10 -6.83 17.32
N TYR A 205 3.10 -6.13 17.81
CA TYR A 205 1.80 -6.67 18.14
C TYR A 205 0.73 -5.90 17.40
N GLN A 206 -0.20 -6.61 16.78
CA GLN A 206 -1.31 -6.03 16.04
C GLN A 206 -2.63 -6.72 16.37
N PHE A 207 -3.69 -5.94 16.28
CA PHE A 207 -5.05 -6.40 16.49
C PHE A 207 -5.89 -6.06 15.25
N LEU A 208 -6.53 -7.05 14.65
CA LEU A 208 -7.48 -6.86 13.58
C LEU A 208 -8.89 -6.84 14.17
N GLY A 209 -9.57 -5.72 14.02
CA GLY A 209 -10.94 -5.52 14.47
C GLY A 209 -11.84 -5.03 13.35
N ARG A 210 -13.13 -5.32 13.47
CA ARG A 210 -14.15 -4.80 12.56
C ARG A 210 -15.01 -3.79 13.34
N TRP A 211 -15.26 -2.63 12.74
CA TRP A 211 -16.12 -1.59 13.28
C TRP A 211 -17.25 -1.32 12.28
N GLY A 212 -18.50 -1.44 12.74
CA GLY A 212 -19.69 -1.25 11.92
C GLY A 212 -20.72 -2.36 12.14
N HIS A 213 -21.86 -2.26 11.47
CA HIS A 213 -22.88 -3.30 11.52
C HIS A 213 -22.41 -4.51 10.73
N ALA A 214 -22.28 -5.64 11.40
CA ALA A 214 -21.95 -6.90 10.75
C ALA A 214 -23.16 -7.38 9.94
N THR A 215 -23.02 -7.45 8.62
CA THR A 215 -23.91 -8.26 7.77
C THR A 215 -23.55 -9.74 7.89
N GLN A 216 -24.33 -10.64 7.26
CA GLN A 216 -24.11 -12.10 7.35
C GLN A 216 -22.68 -12.52 6.94
N ASP A 217 -22.06 -11.81 5.98
CA ASP A 217 -20.68 -12.07 5.54
C ASP A 217 -19.63 -11.82 6.63
N ALA A 218 -19.97 -11.01 7.63
CA ALA A 218 -19.13 -10.80 8.81
C ALA A 218 -18.94 -12.08 9.65
N ARG A 219 -19.94 -12.95 9.67
CA ARG A 219 -19.87 -14.23 10.38
C ARG A 219 -18.96 -15.24 9.70
N GLU A 220 -18.93 -15.24 8.34
CA GLU A 220 -18.03 -16.13 7.59
C GLU A 220 -16.55 -15.83 7.86
N LEU A 221 -16.19 -14.57 8.09
CA LEU A 221 -14.80 -14.21 8.41
C LEU A 221 -14.43 -14.53 9.88
N ASP A 222 -15.40 -14.51 10.79
CA ASP A 222 -15.22 -15.00 12.17
C ASP A 222 -15.10 -16.54 12.18
N ASP A 223 -15.87 -17.23 11.35
CA ASP A 223 -15.80 -18.68 11.19
C ASP A 223 -14.50 -19.16 10.52
N LEU A 224 -13.84 -18.33 9.71
CA LEU A 224 -12.53 -18.61 9.14
C LEU A 224 -11.37 -18.50 10.16
N GLY A 225 -11.65 -18.19 11.42
CA GLY A 225 -10.64 -18.14 12.47
C GLY A 225 -9.51 -17.15 12.18
N LEU A 226 -9.81 -16.04 11.51
CA LEU A 226 -8.83 -14.97 11.31
C LEU A 226 -8.38 -14.49 12.69
N ALA A 227 -7.13 -14.78 13.01
CA ALA A 227 -6.52 -14.40 14.27
C ALA A 227 -6.64 -12.87 14.42
N GLN A 228 -7.50 -12.44 15.30
CA GLN A 228 -7.70 -11.02 15.61
C GLN A 228 -6.46 -10.40 16.25
N HIS A 229 -5.56 -11.24 16.74
CA HIS A 229 -4.33 -10.84 17.42
C HIS A 229 -3.12 -11.50 16.79
N SER A 230 -2.08 -10.74 16.53
CA SER A 230 -0.80 -11.25 16.03
C SER A 230 0.36 -10.61 16.79
N ALA A 231 1.30 -11.43 17.21
CA ALA A 231 2.58 -10.99 17.78
C ALA A 231 3.72 -11.56 16.94
N THR A 232 4.61 -10.71 16.48
CA THR A 232 5.71 -11.10 15.59
C THR A 232 7.03 -10.54 16.11
N VAL A 233 8.07 -11.36 16.06
CA VAL A 233 9.45 -10.93 16.33
C VAL A 233 10.31 -11.30 15.13
N MET A 234 11.11 -10.36 14.65
CA MET A 234 11.96 -10.55 13.47
C MET A 234 13.36 -9.99 13.70
N LEU A 235 14.36 -10.75 13.29
CA LEU A 235 15.73 -10.27 13.16
C LEU A 235 16.01 -10.00 11.67
N GLN A 236 16.33 -8.77 11.33
CA GLN A 236 16.60 -8.36 9.95
C GLN A 236 18.08 -8.09 9.75
N PHE A 237 18.64 -8.69 8.69
CA PHE A 237 19.97 -8.40 8.17
C PHE A 237 19.85 -7.72 6.81
N SER A 238 20.72 -6.74 6.55
CA SER A 238 20.90 -6.09 5.26
C SER A 238 22.40 -5.97 4.98
N PHE A 239 22.83 -6.39 3.80
CA PHE A 239 24.23 -6.34 3.36
C PHE A 239 24.43 -5.23 2.35
#